data_4291f7450501187e0823c480a2088051
#
_entry.id   4291f7450501187e0823c480a2088051
#
_cell.length_a   1.000
_cell.length_b   1.000
_cell.length_c   1.000
_cell.angle_alpha   90.00
_cell.angle_beta   90.00
_cell.angle_gamma   90.00
#
_symmetry.space_group_name_H-M   'P 1'
#
loop_
_entity.id
_entity.type
_entity.pdbx_description
1 polymer ?
#
loop_
_entity_poly.entity_id
_entity_poly.type
_entity_poly.pdbx_seq_one_letter_code
_entity_poly.pdbx_strand_id
1 'polypeptide(L)'
;MNTLQRVEDVCDVLGFQFRTVGDAVVVQFGAPAATVVVRARDLVVTLDRPCGIILRSAMADAIREANRLNAEFLPAGAFSVRERDRLLSFGLPLVAPFGLTPEQLDIGLAAVVLNPFPRRFAPYLEVTVGYLDSDRWWDGVA
;
A
#
# COMPACT_ATOMS: atom_id res chain seq x y z
N MET A 1 -12.55 17.93 3.32
CA MET A 1 -12.55 16.69 2.56
C MET A 1 -11.16 16.33 2.12
N ASN A 2 -10.89 15.05 1.97
CA ASN A 2 -9.57 14.59 1.59
C ASN A 2 -9.41 14.61 0.07
N THR A 3 -8.35 15.23 -0.41
CA THR A 3 -8.01 15.35 -1.82
C THR A 3 -6.56 14.95 -2.01
N LEU A 4 -6.14 14.74 -3.27
CA LEU A 4 -4.72 14.50 -3.56
C LEU A 4 -3.86 15.67 -3.12
N GLN A 5 -4.35 16.90 -3.29
CA GLN A 5 -3.62 18.08 -2.84
C GLN A 5 -3.39 18.05 -1.32
N ARG A 6 -4.39 17.62 -0.56
CA ARG A 6 -4.24 17.49 0.89
C ARG A 6 -3.16 16.47 1.25
N VAL A 7 -3.14 15.33 0.55
CA VAL A 7 -2.09 14.31 0.76
C VAL A 7 -0.72 14.85 0.43
N GLU A 8 -0.58 15.56 -0.69
CA GLU A 8 0.68 16.19 -1.08
C GLU A 8 1.15 17.19 -0.02
N ASP A 9 0.25 18.04 0.47
CA ASP A 9 0.57 19.04 1.50
C ASP A 9 1.06 18.37 2.79
N VAL A 10 0.41 17.28 3.20
CA VAL A 10 0.83 16.54 4.40
C VAL A 10 2.19 15.87 4.19
N CYS A 11 2.45 15.33 3.01
CA CYS A 11 3.77 14.77 2.68
C CYS A 11 4.86 15.83 2.74
N ASP A 12 4.58 17.03 2.24
CA ASP A 12 5.52 18.17 2.31
C ASP A 12 5.83 18.54 3.77
N VAL A 13 4.82 18.61 4.61
CA VAL A 13 5.00 18.92 6.04
C VAL A 13 5.88 17.88 6.71
N LEU A 14 5.70 16.60 6.38
CA LEU A 14 6.48 15.50 6.96
C LEU A 14 7.87 15.33 6.32
N GLY A 15 8.13 16.01 5.21
CA GLY A 15 9.39 15.89 4.50
C GLY A 15 9.56 14.58 3.74
N PHE A 16 8.46 13.90 3.38
CA PHE A 16 8.53 12.66 2.63
C PHE A 16 8.73 12.93 1.15
N GLN A 17 9.51 12.07 0.49
CA GLN A 17 9.55 12.05 -0.97
C GLN A 17 8.27 11.44 -1.51
N PHE A 18 7.67 12.10 -2.47
CA PHE A 18 6.46 11.60 -3.10
C PHE A 18 6.37 12.05 -4.56
N ARG A 19 5.51 11.37 -5.29
CA ARG A 19 5.20 11.68 -6.68
C ARG A 19 3.72 11.43 -6.91
N THR A 20 3.03 12.36 -7.57
CA THR A 20 1.63 12.17 -7.92
C THR A 20 1.54 11.49 -9.29
N VAL A 21 0.84 10.36 -9.33
CA VAL A 21 0.68 9.57 -10.56
C VAL A 21 -0.80 9.23 -10.69
N GLY A 22 -1.46 9.76 -11.71
CA GLY A 22 -2.88 9.55 -11.92
C GLY A 22 -3.71 10.06 -10.73
N ASP A 23 -4.48 9.18 -10.11
CA ASP A 23 -5.33 9.46 -8.97
C ASP A 23 -4.68 9.13 -7.63
N ALA A 24 -3.38 8.95 -7.61
CA ALA A 24 -2.65 8.50 -6.42
C ALA A 24 -1.41 9.36 -6.15
N VAL A 25 -1.06 9.45 -4.87
CA VAL A 25 0.23 9.96 -4.42
C VAL A 25 1.07 8.76 -4.00
N VAL A 26 2.24 8.64 -4.62
CA VAL A 26 3.18 7.55 -4.36
C VAL A 26 4.23 8.07 -3.39
N VAL A 27 4.25 7.52 -2.18
CA VAL A 27 5.10 7.99 -1.08
C VAL A 27 6.22 7.00 -0.83
N GLN A 28 7.43 7.53 -0.62
CA GLN A 28 8.59 6.76 -0.18
C GLN A 28 8.73 6.95 1.33
N PHE A 29 8.69 5.86 2.09
CA PHE A 29 8.69 5.90 3.54
C PHE A 29 9.77 4.99 4.12
N GLY A 30 10.56 5.51 5.04
CA GLY A 30 11.55 4.74 5.79
C GLY A 30 12.91 4.62 5.12
N ALA A 31 13.78 3.83 5.76
CA ALA A 31 15.13 3.53 5.28
C ALA A 31 15.45 2.05 5.56
N PRO A 32 15.55 1.19 4.54
CA PRO A 32 15.38 1.51 3.11
C PRO A 32 13.96 1.99 2.80
N ALA A 33 13.84 2.80 1.75
CA ALA A 33 12.56 3.39 1.39
C ALA A 33 11.58 2.31 0.91
N ALA A 34 10.40 2.34 1.49
CA ALA A 34 9.28 1.50 1.10
C ALA A 34 8.26 2.34 0.36
N THR A 35 7.65 1.77 -0.66
CA THR A 35 6.69 2.47 -1.49
C THR A 35 5.28 2.20 -1.05
N VAL A 36 4.50 3.26 -0.85
CA VAL A 36 3.09 3.19 -0.47
C VAL A 36 2.28 4.06 -1.41
N VAL A 37 1.18 3.53 -1.92
CA VAL A 37 0.26 4.24 -2.81
C VAL A 37 -0.87 4.81 -1.97
N VAL A 38 -1.03 6.13 -2.00
CA VAL A 38 -2.03 6.83 -1.20
C VAL A 38 -3.11 7.40 -2.10
N ARG A 39 -4.35 7.04 -1.83
CA ARG A 39 -5.51 7.58 -2.54
C ARG A 39 -6.44 8.25 -1.55
N ALA A 40 -7.05 9.35 -1.96
CA ALA A 40 -7.99 10.09 -1.15
C ALA A 40 -9.37 10.04 -1.78
N ARG A 41 -10.39 9.74 -0.97
CA ARG A 41 -11.77 9.70 -1.42
C ARG A 41 -12.69 10.12 -0.28
N ASP A 42 -13.14 11.37 -0.32
CA ASP A 42 -14.03 11.94 0.69
C ASP A 42 -13.47 11.85 2.11
N LEU A 43 -14.07 11.02 2.95
CA LEU A 43 -13.72 10.87 4.35
C LEU A 43 -12.58 9.86 4.58
N VAL A 44 -12.19 9.13 3.53
CA VAL A 44 -11.25 8.02 3.66
C VAL A 44 -10.00 8.27 2.83
N VAL A 45 -8.85 8.03 3.44
CA VAL A 45 -7.56 7.97 2.75
C VAL A 45 -7.08 6.52 2.82
N THR A 46 -6.86 5.91 1.67
CA THR A 46 -6.43 4.52 1.58
C THR A 46 -4.94 4.45 1.35
N LEU A 47 -4.25 3.65 2.16
CA LEU A 47 -2.82 3.37 2.00
C LEU A 47 -2.68 1.95 1.48
N ASP A 48 -2.03 1.79 0.32
CA ASP A 48 -1.80 0.48 -0.29
C ASP A 48 -0.31 0.21 -0.43
N ARG A 49 0.14 -0.86 0.21
CA ARG A 49 1.52 -1.33 0.14
C ARG A 49 1.61 -2.47 -0.87
N PRO A 50 2.25 -2.28 -2.04
CA PRO A 50 2.51 -3.39 -2.95
C PRO A 50 3.46 -4.40 -2.30
N CYS A 51 3.06 -5.66 -2.27
CA CYS A 51 3.80 -6.72 -1.56
C CYS A 51 4.51 -7.68 -2.49
N GLY A 52 4.03 -7.83 -3.73
CA GLY A 52 4.64 -8.73 -4.68
C GLY A 52 3.75 -9.02 -5.89
N ILE A 53 4.34 -9.67 -6.88
CA ILE A 53 3.62 -10.19 -8.04
C ILE A 53 3.53 -11.70 -7.86
N ILE A 54 2.32 -12.24 -7.92
CA ILE A 54 2.05 -13.66 -7.66
C ILE A 54 2.34 -14.48 -8.91
N LEU A 55 2.98 -15.64 -8.73
CA LEU A 55 3.14 -16.63 -9.80
C LEU A 55 1.77 -17.03 -10.34
N ARG A 56 1.65 -17.17 -11.66
CA ARG A 56 0.38 -17.60 -12.28
C ARG A 56 -0.13 -18.92 -11.70
N SER A 57 0.77 -19.87 -11.49
CA SER A 57 0.43 -21.19 -10.94
C SER A 57 0.06 -21.16 -9.46
N ALA A 58 0.35 -20.06 -8.76
CA ALA A 58 0.11 -19.94 -7.33
C ALA A 58 -1.07 -19.03 -6.99
N MET A 59 -1.82 -18.53 -7.97
CA MET A 59 -2.90 -17.59 -7.73
C MET A 59 -3.94 -18.09 -6.74
N ALA A 60 -4.42 -19.32 -6.92
CA ALA A 60 -5.43 -19.88 -6.03
C ALA A 60 -4.92 -20.00 -4.59
N ASP A 61 -3.68 -20.43 -4.41
CA ASP A 61 -3.07 -20.58 -3.09
C ASP A 61 -2.85 -19.22 -2.41
N ALA A 62 -2.40 -18.24 -3.18
CA ALA A 62 -2.19 -16.89 -2.66
C ALA A 62 -3.51 -16.24 -2.23
N ILE A 63 -4.58 -16.42 -3.01
CA ILE A 63 -5.91 -15.88 -2.66
C ILE A 63 -6.43 -16.55 -1.39
N ARG A 64 -6.25 -17.85 -1.24
CA ARG A 64 -6.64 -18.55 0.00
C ARG A 64 -5.88 -18.02 1.21
N GLU A 65 -4.58 -17.82 1.07
CA GLU A 65 -3.76 -17.26 2.16
C GLU A 65 -4.21 -15.84 2.51
N ALA A 66 -4.49 -15.01 1.52
CA ALA A 66 -5.00 -13.66 1.74
C ALA A 66 -6.33 -13.68 2.50
N ASN A 67 -7.26 -14.53 2.08
CA ASN A 67 -8.56 -14.65 2.74
C ASN A 67 -8.41 -15.15 4.19
N ARG A 68 -7.50 -16.11 4.42
CA ARG A 68 -7.24 -16.62 5.76
C ARG A 68 -6.67 -15.55 6.67
N LEU A 69 -5.66 -14.80 6.21
CA LEU A 69 -5.07 -13.73 7.00
C LEU A 69 -6.06 -12.61 7.27
N ASN A 70 -6.86 -12.23 6.27
CA ASN A 70 -7.88 -11.20 6.45
C ASN A 70 -8.92 -11.61 7.49
N ALA A 71 -9.32 -12.87 7.51
CA ALA A 71 -10.30 -13.37 8.48
C ALA A 71 -9.75 -13.41 9.90
N GLU A 72 -8.46 -13.73 10.06
CA GLU A 72 -7.85 -13.92 11.39
C GLU A 72 -7.32 -12.61 12.00
N PHE A 73 -6.85 -11.68 11.16
CA PHE A 73 -6.08 -10.54 11.65
C PHE A 73 -6.69 -9.16 11.37
N LEU A 74 -7.91 -9.11 10.84
CA LEU A 74 -8.65 -7.85 10.77
C LEU A 74 -8.96 -7.37 12.20
N PRO A 75 -9.01 -6.06 12.46
CA PRO A 75 -9.30 -4.94 11.54
C PRO A 75 -8.10 -4.12 11.08
N ALA A 76 -6.88 -4.57 11.26
CA ALA A 76 -5.68 -3.75 11.01
C ALA A 76 -5.39 -3.48 9.53
N GLY A 77 -6.26 -3.89 8.62
CA GLY A 77 -6.09 -3.76 7.19
C GLY A 77 -6.38 -5.08 6.48
N ALA A 78 -6.20 -5.12 5.19
CA ALA A 78 -6.52 -6.31 4.42
C ALA A 78 -5.57 -6.52 3.24
N PHE A 79 -5.25 -7.78 2.99
CA PHE A 79 -4.58 -8.17 1.75
C PHE A 79 -5.59 -8.26 0.61
N SER A 80 -5.17 -7.83 -0.57
CA SER A 80 -5.95 -7.93 -1.79
C SER A 80 -5.07 -8.40 -2.93
N VAL A 81 -5.70 -9.04 -3.90
CA VAL A 81 -5.02 -9.49 -5.12
C VAL A 81 -5.72 -8.86 -6.31
N ARG A 82 -4.97 -8.10 -7.10
CA ARG A 82 -5.46 -7.57 -8.36
C ARG A 82 -5.13 -8.59 -9.45
N GLU A 83 -6.15 -9.30 -9.90
CA GLU A 83 -5.96 -10.44 -10.81
C GLU A 83 -5.34 -10.05 -12.15
N ARG A 84 -5.67 -8.86 -12.65
CA ARG A 84 -5.22 -8.37 -13.96
C ARG A 84 -3.69 -8.43 -14.10
N ASP A 85 -2.96 -8.03 -13.08
CA ASP A 85 -1.50 -8.01 -13.07
C ASP A 85 -0.89 -8.83 -11.94
N ARG A 86 -1.72 -9.61 -11.26
CA ARG A 86 -1.33 -10.52 -10.19
C ARG A 86 -0.66 -9.81 -9.00
N LEU A 87 -1.01 -8.56 -8.80
CA LEU A 87 -0.42 -7.75 -7.73
C LEU A 87 -1.06 -8.07 -6.38
N LEU A 88 -0.22 -8.47 -5.43
CA LEU A 88 -0.60 -8.60 -4.03
C LEU A 88 -0.32 -7.28 -3.31
N SER A 89 -1.31 -6.75 -2.62
CA SER A 89 -1.17 -5.51 -1.84
C SER A 89 -1.75 -5.68 -0.44
N PHE A 90 -1.20 -4.93 0.51
CA PHE A 90 -1.80 -4.76 1.83
C PHE A 90 -2.35 -3.35 1.94
N GLY A 91 -3.65 -3.23 2.21
CA GLY A 91 -4.34 -1.95 2.28
C GLY A 91 -4.79 -1.60 3.68
N LEU A 92 -4.70 -0.32 4.02
CA LEU A 92 -5.17 0.23 5.29
C LEU A 92 -5.99 1.50 5.02
N PRO A 93 -7.28 1.52 5.40
CA PRO A 93 -8.07 2.73 5.31
C PRO A 93 -7.86 3.62 6.54
N LEU A 94 -7.72 4.93 6.31
CA LEU A 94 -7.70 5.94 7.36
C LEU A 94 -8.97 6.77 7.22
N VAL A 95 -9.77 6.80 8.29
CA VAL A 95 -10.96 7.67 8.34
C VAL A 95 -10.53 9.03 8.86
N ALA A 96 -10.67 10.04 8.02
CA ALA A 96 -10.24 11.41 8.34
C ALA A 96 -11.35 12.41 8.02
N PRO A 97 -12.41 12.47 8.86
CA PRO A 97 -13.59 13.29 8.58
C PRO A 97 -13.31 14.79 8.58
N PHE A 98 -12.23 15.23 9.24
CA PHE A 98 -11.83 16.64 9.30
C PHE A 98 -10.60 16.92 8.44
N GLY A 99 -10.24 16.02 7.55
CA GLY A 99 -9.05 16.09 6.72
C GLY A 99 -7.88 15.32 7.33
N LEU A 100 -7.08 14.75 6.45
CA LEU A 100 -5.89 13.99 6.82
C LEU A 100 -4.91 14.87 7.60
N THR A 101 -4.42 14.37 8.73
CA THR A 101 -3.37 15.06 9.51
C THR A 101 -2.02 14.40 9.28
N PRO A 102 -0.90 15.14 9.52
CA PRO A 102 0.44 14.56 9.45
C PRO A 102 0.60 13.32 10.33
N GLU A 103 0.06 13.36 11.56
CA GLU A 103 0.17 12.23 12.48
C GLU A 103 -0.57 10.98 11.94
N GLN A 104 -1.76 11.15 11.38
CA GLN A 104 -2.50 10.05 10.80
C GLN A 104 -1.72 9.40 9.64
N LEU A 105 -1.16 10.20 8.76
CA LEU A 105 -0.39 9.68 7.64
C LEU A 105 0.86 8.96 8.11
N ASP A 106 1.61 9.54 9.03
CA ASP A 106 2.84 8.96 9.54
C ASP A 106 2.59 7.61 10.22
N ILE A 107 1.60 7.54 11.09
CA ILE A 107 1.21 6.31 11.79
C ILE A 107 0.70 5.27 10.80
N GLY A 108 -0.11 5.68 9.84
CA GLY A 108 -0.64 4.78 8.82
C GLY A 108 0.44 4.19 7.93
N LEU A 109 1.39 4.99 7.48
CA LEU A 109 2.52 4.52 6.68
C LEU A 109 3.37 3.52 7.46
N ALA A 110 3.67 3.82 8.72
CA ALA A 110 4.40 2.90 9.57
C ALA A 110 3.67 1.56 9.73
N ALA A 111 2.37 1.60 9.96
CA ALA A 111 1.56 0.39 10.13
C ALA A 111 1.58 -0.49 8.88
N VAL A 112 1.48 0.11 7.70
CA VAL A 112 1.46 -0.61 6.43
C VAL A 112 2.83 -1.20 6.10
N VAL A 113 3.91 -0.43 6.33
CA VAL A 113 5.27 -0.83 5.98
C VAL A 113 5.83 -1.87 6.95
N LEU A 114 5.48 -1.76 8.24
CA LEU A 114 6.00 -2.67 9.27
C LEU A 114 5.19 -3.95 9.41
N ASN A 115 4.17 -4.16 8.60
CA ASN A 115 3.37 -5.37 8.64
C ASN A 115 4.24 -6.59 8.28
N PRO A 116 4.35 -7.62 9.16
CA PRO A 116 5.20 -8.78 8.91
C PRO A 116 4.57 -9.85 8.02
N PHE A 117 3.26 -9.79 7.78
CA PHE A 117 2.54 -10.86 7.10
C PHE A 117 2.84 -11.03 5.60
N PRO A 118 3.36 -10.02 4.85
CA PRO A 118 3.75 -10.26 3.46
C PRO A 118 4.72 -11.43 3.28
N ARG A 119 5.53 -11.75 4.29
CA ARG A 119 6.47 -12.87 4.24
C ARG A 119 5.81 -14.22 4.03
N ARG A 120 4.54 -14.36 4.43
CA ARG A 120 3.79 -15.60 4.26
C ARG A 120 3.47 -15.91 2.81
N PHE A 121 3.58 -14.91 1.95
CA PHE A 121 3.35 -15.08 0.51
C PHE A 121 4.61 -15.43 -0.27
N ALA A 122 5.78 -15.44 0.36
CA ALA A 122 7.04 -15.66 -0.33
C ALA A 122 7.04 -16.89 -1.28
N PRO A 123 6.45 -18.04 -0.91
CA PRO A 123 6.42 -19.20 -1.81
C PRO A 123 5.59 -18.98 -3.08
N TYR A 124 4.72 -17.98 -3.08
CA TYR A 124 3.78 -17.73 -4.17
C TYR A 124 4.22 -16.57 -5.08
N LEU A 125 5.32 -15.90 -4.77
CA LEU A 125 5.70 -14.68 -5.46
C LEU A 125 6.71 -14.93 -6.58
N GLU A 126 6.44 -14.32 -7.74
CA GLU A 126 7.37 -14.20 -8.85
C GLU A 126 8.29 -12.98 -8.66
N VAL A 127 7.73 -11.89 -8.12
CA VAL A 127 8.45 -10.64 -7.90
C VAL A 127 8.29 -10.25 -6.44
N THR A 128 9.40 -9.92 -5.80
CA THR A 128 9.45 -9.57 -4.38
C THR A 128 9.19 -8.09 -4.14
N VAL A 129 8.90 -7.75 -2.90
CA VAL A 129 8.67 -6.37 -2.48
C VAL A 129 9.87 -5.46 -2.75
N GLY A 130 11.08 -5.98 -2.67
CA GLY A 130 12.28 -5.19 -2.96
C GLY A 130 12.30 -4.61 -4.37
N TYR A 131 11.86 -5.38 -5.36
CA TYR A 131 11.71 -4.89 -6.72
C TYR A 131 10.59 -3.84 -6.80
N LEU A 132 9.48 -4.06 -6.11
CA LEU A 132 8.34 -3.15 -6.13
C LEU A 132 8.63 -1.80 -5.45
N ASP A 133 9.67 -1.72 -4.65
CA ASP A 133 10.11 -0.47 -4.05
C ASP A 133 11.04 0.34 -4.96
N SER A 134 11.42 -0.21 -6.12
CA SER A 134 12.25 0.51 -7.09
C SER A 134 11.43 1.56 -7.84
N ASP A 135 12.08 2.67 -8.20
CA ASP A 135 11.42 3.80 -8.85
C ASP A 135 10.77 3.46 -10.19
N ARG A 136 11.28 2.46 -10.89
CA ARG A 136 10.84 2.12 -12.24
C ARG A 136 9.50 1.41 -12.30
N TRP A 137 9.11 0.76 -11.22
CA TRP A 137 7.88 -0.03 -11.21
C TRP A 137 6.63 0.83 -11.35
N TRP A 138 6.69 2.05 -10.87
CA TRP A 138 5.54 2.97 -10.83
C TRP A 138 5.03 3.41 -12.17
N ASP A 139 5.92 3.53 -13.14
CA ASP A 139 5.58 4.07 -14.44
C ASP A 139 4.60 3.18 -15.21
N GLY A 140 4.47 1.91 -14.81
CA GLY A 140 3.55 0.97 -15.43
C GLY A 140 2.27 0.69 -14.65
N VAL A 141 2.13 1.18 -13.41
CA VAL A 141 1.05 0.74 -12.50
C VAL A 141 -0.01 1.82 -12.26
N ALA A 142 0.37 3.04 -12.36
CA ALA A 142 -0.58 4.15 -12.24
C ALA A 142 -1.40 4.35 -13.51
#